data_45d3f0bcc0471bfaf2b6e91815b00927
#
_entry.id   45d3f0bcc0471bfaf2b6e91815b00927
#
_cell.length_a   1.000
_cell.length_b   1.000
_cell.length_c   1.000
_cell.angle_alpha   90.00
_cell.angle_beta   90.00
_cell.angle_gamma   90.00
#
_symmetry.space_group_name_H-M   'P 1'
#
loop_
_entity.id
_entity.type
_entity.pdbx_description
1 polymer ?
#
loop_
_entity_poly.entity_id
_entity_poly.type
_entity_poly.pdbx_seq_one_letter_code
_entity_poly.pdbx_strand_id
1 'polypeptide(L)'
;MGEQEDSDNKTTSPPDVVGPARGKSRARTRWGSARRWVGDRTWATAAWMAPAAGLYWLAALIPNFVVFALTVEIADRPGGGPYSVKALMSIARAAAMPLGFATTLVGPVRRTINRGWFRPAGLVIFALLFSAAPNLLFAVDDVTVRVVSRFLGSFFFSWTFCVYIGYAQGRRASDALMPAATACMLVSSSLSRAIAPAVKDHLLDDVGDQAYRWMPATVSALALPPLVVAAAALAMSPRATEADAAARVRRTGGTLTTDLKWLGKHWAPLLGLAVNNTVLQAVRGVRDIFATDLLGADAPWWHWIVADVPACLGACALYAPFVFLRGNRRAFMLVNVLGLVAGALMVVAGVLGLVDALDALPFLVVSGLGYFLAVVPFAGGGVIIERLVAASGTPVDAMLLNVVCQLPGYTGALGVLLLVPAASDVGAYFNWTTLAGGGAMLAAYAWTLGAAWVVLAPDRRPGEDIESSTEMTPTQDRPATAIADTTTRPDDDLTSHAPRIPH
;
A
#
# COMPACT_ATOMS: atom_id res chain seq x y z
N MET A 1 0.77 -33.70 83.20
CA MET A 1 1.90 -32.81 82.88
C MET A 1 1.53 -32.20 81.59
N GLY A 2 0.85 -31.07 81.53
CA GLY A 2 1.24 -29.67 81.86
C GLY A 2 1.82 -29.14 80.63
N GLU A 3 1.35 -28.18 80.00
CA GLU A 3 1.20 -26.78 80.29
C GLU A 3 0.37 -26.05 79.22
N GLN A 4 -0.42 -25.20 79.65
CA GLN A 4 -1.11 -24.07 79.09
C GLN A 4 -0.18 -23.01 78.58
N GLU A 5 -0.52 -22.34 77.47
CA GLU A 5 -0.24 -20.93 77.22
C GLU A 5 -1.18 -20.43 76.11
N ASP A 6 -1.96 -19.66 76.42
CA ASP A 6 -2.32 -18.26 76.61
C ASP A 6 -2.45 -17.49 75.26
N SER A 7 -3.69 -17.14 74.98
CA SER A 7 -4.15 -16.43 73.82
C SER A 7 -4.05 -14.92 74.04
N ASP A 8 -3.33 -14.21 73.21
CA ASP A 8 -3.47 -12.76 73.09
C ASP A 8 -4.24 -12.39 71.81
N ASN A 9 -5.47 -12.00 72.05
CA ASN A 9 -6.43 -11.49 71.11
C ASN A 9 -6.22 -9.99 70.88
N LYS A 10 -5.50 -9.60 69.83
CA LYS A 10 -5.41 -8.19 69.40
C LYS A 10 -6.42 -7.94 68.28
N THR A 11 -7.53 -7.39 68.63
CA THR A 11 -8.53 -6.71 67.79
C THR A 11 -7.88 -5.51 67.09
N THR A 12 -7.58 -5.65 65.81
CA THR A 12 -7.23 -4.52 64.93
C THR A 12 -8.47 -4.03 64.23
N SER A 13 -8.84 -2.77 64.48
CA SER A 13 -9.89 -2.03 63.79
C SER A 13 -9.66 -1.94 62.29
N PRO A 14 -10.69 -2.00 61.46
CA PRO A 14 -10.51 -1.82 60.00
C PRO A 14 -10.16 -0.37 59.64
N PRO A 15 -9.30 -0.15 58.64
CA PRO A 15 -9.00 1.20 58.20
C PRO A 15 -10.17 1.85 57.45
N ASP A 16 -10.34 3.14 57.71
CA ASP A 16 -11.34 4.00 57.15
C ASP A 16 -11.32 3.94 55.60
N VAL A 17 -12.46 3.60 55.02
CA VAL A 17 -12.70 3.67 53.56
C VAL A 17 -12.88 5.15 53.20
N VAL A 18 -11.79 5.78 52.75
CA VAL A 18 -11.86 7.08 52.11
C VAL A 18 -12.49 6.92 50.74
N GLY A 19 -13.73 7.36 50.59
CA GLY A 19 -14.48 7.35 49.36
C GLY A 19 -13.78 8.12 48.23
N PRO A 20 -13.86 7.68 46.98
CA PRO A 20 -13.20 8.34 45.85
C PRO A 20 -13.84 9.69 45.56
N ALA A 21 -13.04 10.74 45.61
CA ALA A 21 -13.40 12.09 45.19
C ALA A 21 -13.83 12.07 43.71
N ARG A 22 -15.11 12.02 43.46
CA ARG A 22 -15.74 12.16 42.14
C ARG A 22 -15.66 13.62 41.69
N GLY A 23 -14.96 13.84 40.58
CA GLY A 23 -15.21 14.98 39.73
C GLY A 23 -14.11 16.01 39.65
N LYS A 24 -13.08 15.72 38.85
CA LYS A 24 -12.28 16.75 38.11
C LYS A 24 -11.25 16.15 37.15
N SER A 25 -11.30 14.89 36.73
CA SER A 25 -10.22 14.27 35.94
C SER A 25 -10.51 14.05 34.44
N ARG A 26 -11.74 14.21 33.93
CA ARG A 26 -12.06 13.86 32.54
C ARG A 26 -11.50 14.78 31.46
N ALA A 27 -11.26 16.04 31.76
CA ALA A 27 -10.68 16.99 30.76
C ALA A 27 -9.14 16.91 30.69
N ARG A 28 -8.47 16.66 31.81
CA ARG A 28 -6.99 16.54 31.82
C ARG A 28 -6.45 15.27 31.18
N THR A 29 -7.21 14.18 31.15
CA THR A 29 -6.79 12.90 30.56
C THR A 29 -6.76 12.93 29.02
N ARG A 30 -7.59 13.74 28.38
CA ARG A 30 -7.57 13.86 26.89
C ARG A 30 -6.30 14.55 26.38
N TRP A 31 -5.85 15.62 27.00
CA TRP A 31 -4.63 16.35 26.61
C TRP A 31 -3.35 15.67 27.10
N GLY A 32 -3.37 14.98 28.23
CA GLY A 32 -2.24 14.22 28.74
C GLY A 32 -1.93 12.98 27.88
N SER A 33 -2.93 12.39 27.26
CA SER A 33 -2.73 11.26 26.33
C SER A 33 -2.19 11.72 24.96
N ALA A 34 -2.59 12.91 24.49
CA ALA A 34 -2.04 13.51 23.27
C ALA A 34 -0.57 13.92 23.46
N ARG A 35 -0.19 14.50 24.60
CA ARG A 35 1.20 14.85 24.91
C ARG A 35 2.11 13.62 25.07
N ARG A 36 1.63 12.51 25.67
CA ARG A 36 2.37 11.25 25.73
C ARG A 36 2.57 10.64 24.33
N TRP A 37 1.64 10.87 23.42
CA TRP A 37 1.72 10.40 22.05
C TRP A 37 2.79 11.15 21.23
N VAL A 38 2.98 12.44 21.47
CA VAL A 38 4.02 13.28 20.83
C VAL A 38 5.44 12.93 21.31
N GLY A 39 5.58 12.38 22.52
CA GLY A 39 6.85 11.90 23.06
C GLY A 39 7.26 10.49 22.59
N ASP A 40 6.36 9.79 21.90
CA ASP A 40 6.61 8.43 21.43
C ASP A 40 7.45 8.47 20.14
N ARG A 41 8.48 7.63 20.05
CA ARG A 41 9.41 7.48 18.89
C ARG A 41 8.70 7.23 17.55
N THR A 42 7.38 6.99 17.57
CA THR A 42 6.53 6.76 16.40
C THR A 42 6.59 7.90 15.38
N TRP A 43 6.59 9.18 15.85
CA TRP A 43 6.69 10.33 14.96
C TRP A 43 8.08 10.49 14.35
N ALA A 44 9.13 10.27 15.13
CA ALA A 44 10.48 10.29 14.59
C ALA A 44 10.66 9.20 13.54
N THR A 45 10.07 8.01 13.77
CA THR A 45 10.06 6.91 12.81
C THR A 45 9.25 7.26 11.56
N ALA A 46 8.07 7.86 11.69
CA ALA A 46 7.25 8.29 10.56
C ALA A 46 7.94 9.39 9.73
N ALA A 47 8.49 10.40 10.39
CA ALA A 47 9.21 11.51 9.75
C ALA A 47 10.44 11.04 8.96
N TRP A 48 11.10 9.98 9.41
CA TRP A 48 12.23 9.38 8.71
C TRP A 48 11.80 8.45 7.58
N MET A 49 10.87 7.55 7.85
CA MET A 49 10.49 6.50 6.92
C MET A 49 9.61 6.99 5.77
N ALA A 50 8.74 7.99 5.99
CA ALA A 50 7.84 8.45 4.94
C ALA A 50 8.58 9.09 3.76
N PRO A 51 9.54 10.03 3.97
CA PRO A 51 10.38 10.53 2.88
C PRO A 51 11.20 9.43 2.20
N ALA A 52 11.78 8.49 2.97
CA ALA A 52 12.55 7.38 2.42
C ALA A 52 11.67 6.47 1.54
N ALA A 53 10.46 6.15 1.98
CA ALA A 53 9.50 5.37 1.19
C ALA A 53 9.06 6.13 -0.07
N GLY A 54 8.78 7.42 0.05
CA GLY A 54 8.46 8.27 -1.10
C GLY A 54 9.58 8.32 -2.12
N LEU A 55 10.81 8.60 -1.69
CA LEU A 55 12.00 8.64 -2.55
C LEU A 55 12.26 7.29 -3.22
N TYR A 56 12.09 6.17 -2.47
CA TYR A 56 12.21 4.83 -3.02
C TYR A 56 11.27 4.62 -4.21
N TRP A 57 9.99 4.95 -4.05
CA TRP A 57 9.01 4.76 -5.10
C TRP A 57 9.15 5.73 -6.27
N LEU A 58 9.53 6.98 -6.02
CA LEU A 58 9.86 7.93 -7.09
C LEU A 58 11.03 7.41 -7.93
N ALA A 59 12.15 7.08 -7.27
CA ALA A 59 13.35 6.60 -7.95
C ALA A 59 13.12 5.28 -8.70
N ALA A 60 12.27 4.42 -8.18
CA ALA A 60 11.96 3.14 -8.82
C ALA A 60 10.99 3.27 -10.00
N LEU A 61 10.03 4.20 -9.97
CA LEU A 61 8.94 4.27 -10.96
C LEU A 61 9.13 5.31 -12.05
N ILE A 62 9.80 6.44 -11.79
CA ILE A 62 10.06 7.44 -12.82
C ILE A 62 10.67 6.81 -14.09
N PRO A 63 11.69 5.95 -14.00
CA PRO A 63 12.27 5.31 -15.18
C PRO A 63 11.28 4.44 -15.97
N ASN A 64 10.31 3.83 -15.27
CA ASN A 64 9.32 2.99 -15.93
C ASN A 64 8.23 3.78 -16.67
N PHE A 65 7.92 4.99 -16.19
CA PHE A 65 6.92 5.83 -16.81
C PHE A 65 7.46 6.73 -17.92
N VAL A 66 8.76 6.98 -17.96
CA VAL A 66 9.41 7.75 -19.03
C VAL A 66 9.10 7.18 -20.41
N VAL A 67 8.96 5.88 -20.54
CA VAL A 67 8.55 5.21 -21.79
C VAL A 67 7.22 5.74 -22.33
N PHE A 68 6.28 6.07 -21.45
CA PHE A 68 4.97 6.60 -21.84
C PHE A 68 4.99 8.11 -22.14
N ALA A 69 6.06 8.80 -21.75
CA ALA A 69 6.28 10.20 -22.11
C ALA A 69 6.78 10.38 -23.55
N LEU A 70 7.42 9.34 -24.09
CA LEU A 70 7.98 9.30 -25.45
C LEU A 70 6.99 8.82 -26.52
N THR A 71 5.75 8.89 -26.26
CA THR A 71 4.71 8.16 -27.00
C THR A 71 4.54 8.58 -28.46
N VAL A 72 4.88 9.81 -28.83
CA VAL A 72 4.75 10.27 -30.21
C VAL A 72 5.71 9.54 -31.15
N GLU A 73 6.94 9.26 -30.72
CA GLU A 73 7.95 8.60 -31.54
C GLU A 73 7.79 7.06 -31.65
N ILE A 74 7.08 6.46 -30.70
CA ILE A 74 6.90 4.98 -30.63
C ILE A 74 5.47 4.57 -30.95
N ALA A 75 4.49 5.42 -30.66
CA ALA A 75 3.06 5.10 -30.74
C ALA A 75 2.60 4.85 -32.19
N ASP A 76 3.13 5.60 -33.14
CA ASP A 76 2.71 5.55 -34.55
C ASP A 76 3.33 4.39 -35.33
N ARG A 77 4.24 3.63 -34.72
CA ARG A 77 4.74 2.42 -35.36
C ARG A 77 3.71 1.31 -35.29
N PRO A 78 3.30 0.74 -36.44
CA PRO A 78 2.38 -0.37 -36.42
C PRO A 78 3.00 -1.55 -35.67
N GLY A 79 2.31 -2.04 -34.63
CA GLY A 79 2.73 -3.17 -33.81
C GLY A 79 2.54 -4.54 -34.49
N GLY A 80 2.24 -4.54 -35.78
CA GLY A 80 1.95 -5.77 -36.53
C GLY A 80 0.51 -6.32 -36.34
N GLY A 81 -0.42 -5.48 -35.84
CA GLY A 81 -1.81 -5.83 -35.60
C GLY A 81 -2.69 -4.60 -35.32
N PRO A 82 -3.89 -4.76 -34.77
CA PRO A 82 -4.79 -3.64 -34.50
C PRO A 82 -4.33 -2.72 -33.35
N TYR A 83 -3.25 -3.06 -32.65
CA TYR A 83 -2.73 -2.32 -31.51
C TYR A 83 -1.44 -1.58 -31.86
N SER A 84 -1.32 -0.34 -31.40
CA SER A 84 -0.04 0.39 -31.40
C SER A 84 0.96 -0.27 -30.44
N VAL A 85 2.26 -0.02 -30.62
CA VAL A 85 3.31 -0.50 -29.70
C VAL A 85 3.04 -0.04 -28.24
N LYS A 86 2.56 1.20 -28.08
CA LYS A 86 2.14 1.78 -26.79
C LYS A 86 1.04 0.96 -26.12
N ALA A 87 0.01 0.59 -26.88
CA ALA A 87 -1.09 -0.22 -26.40
C ALA A 87 -0.61 -1.64 -26.01
N LEU A 88 0.22 -2.28 -26.84
CA LEU A 88 0.80 -3.60 -26.56
C LEU A 88 1.63 -3.61 -25.26
N MET A 89 2.47 -2.58 -25.05
CA MET A 89 3.24 -2.44 -23.83
C MET A 89 2.35 -2.26 -22.59
N SER A 90 1.26 -1.51 -22.73
CA SER A 90 0.30 -1.29 -21.65
C SER A 90 -0.51 -2.54 -21.31
N ILE A 91 -0.92 -3.31 -22.33
CA ILE A 91 -1.57 -4.61 -22.19
C ILE A 91 -0.61 -5.60 -21.50
N ALA A 92 0.65 -5.67 -21.95
CA ALA A 92 1.66 -6.54 -21.34
C ALA A 92 1.88 -6.20 -19.85
N ARG A 93 1.95 -4.91 -19.53
CA ARG A 93 2.03 -4.42 -18.14
C ARG A 93 0.82 -4.85 -17.31
N ALA A 94 -0.39 -4.64 -17.83
CA ALA A 94 -1.63 -4.98 -17.14
C ALA A 94 -1.80 -6.50 -16.94
N ALA A 95 -1.36 -7.32 -17.90
CA ALA A 95 -1.39 -8.78 -17.81
C ALA A 95 -0.35 -9.33 -16.82
N ALA A 96 0.84 -8.72 -16.76
CA ALA A 96 1.92 -9.19 -15.89
C ALA A 96 1.63 -8.98 -14.39
N MET A 97 0.93 -7.90 -14.04
CA MET A 97 0.68 -7.55 -12.65
C MET A 97 -0.13 -8.61 -11.89
N PRO A 98 -1.30 -9.08 -12.36
CA PRO A 98 -2.03 -10.12 -11.65
C PRO A 98 -1.24 -11.43 -11.55
N LEU A 99 -0.47 -11.79 -12.58
CA LEU A 99 0.41 -12.96 -12.52
C LEU A 99 1.50 -12.80 -11.46
N GLY A 100 2.15 -11.65 -11.41
CA GLY A 100 3.13 -11.33 -10.37
C GLY A 100 2.53 -11.41 -8.97
N PHE A 101 1.38 -10.82 -8.73
CA PHE A 101 0.68 -10.90 -7.44
C PHE A 101 0.27 -12.34 -7.10
N ALA A 102 -0.27 -13.11 -8.05
CA ALA A 102 -0.64 -14.50 -7.81
C ALA A 102 0.56 -15.35 -7.38
N THR A 103 1.74 -15.15 -7.99
CA THR A 103 2.95 -15.89 -7.59
C THR A 103 3.41 -15.56 -6.17
N THR A 104 3.13 -14.37 -5.63
CA THR A 104 3.47 -14.03 -4.24
C THR A 104 2.66 -14.81 -3.20
N LEU A 105 1.53 -15.41 -3.60
CA LEU A 105 0.73 -16.27 -2.73
C LEU A 105 1.28 -17.70 -2.65
N VAL A 106 2.16 -18.11 -3.57
CA VAL A 106 2.78 -19.44 -3.56
C VAL A 106 3.62 -19.61 -2.30
N GLY A 107 3.43 -20.72 -1.59
CA GLY A 107 3.96 -20.92 -0.25
C GLY A 107 5.47 -20.67 -0.05
N PRO A 108 6.38 -21.12 -0.93
CA PRO A 108 7.81 -20.78 -0.83
C PRO A 108 8.08 -19.29 -1.01
N VAL A 109 7.46 -18.63 -2.00
CA VAL A 109 7.64 -17.21 -2.30
C VAL A 109 7.10 -16.36 -1.14
N ARG A 110 5.87 -16.65 -0.67
CA ARG A 110 5.25 -16.00 0.49
C ARG A 110 6.14 -16.09 1.74
N ARG A 111 6.72 -17.28 1.99
CA ARG A 111 7.64 -17.49 3.12
C ARG A 111 8.90 -16.64 2.98
N THR A 112 9.47 -16.54 1.79
CA THR A 112 10.66 -15.73 1.53
C THR A 112 10.40 -14.25 1.72
N ILE A 113 9.31 -13.72 1.17
CA ILE A 113 8.90 -12.32 1.34
C ILE A 113 8.66 -11.98 2.81
N ASN A 114 8.10 -12.92 3.58
CA ASN A 114 7.81 -12.71 4.99
C ASN A 114 9.03 -12.85 5.91
N ARG A 115 10.19 -13.37 5.42
CA ARG A 115 11.41 -13.42 6.20
C ARG A 115 12.04 -12.04 6.39
N GLY A 116 12.16 -11.60 7.63
CA GLY A 116 12.60 -10.24 7.97
C GLY A 116 14.01 -9.87 7.47
N TRP A 117 14.93 -10.85 7.35
CA TRP A 117 16.29 -10.60 6.86
C TRP A 117 16.36 -10.32 5.36
N PHE A 118 15.41 -10.86 4.59
CA PHE A 118 15.38 -10.70 3.14
C PHE A 118 14.86 -9.33 2.70
N ARG A 119 14.07 -8.66 3.53
CA ARG A 119 13.36 -7.44 3.16
C ARG A 119 14.24 -6.31 2.62
N PRO A 120 15.35 -5.89 3.28
CA PRO A 120 16.17 -4.79 2.76
C PRO A 120 16.83 -5.13 1.42
N ALA A 121 17.46 -6.29 1.32
CA ALA A 121 18.05 -6.75 0.08
C ALA A 121 17.00 -6.97 -1.01
N GLY A 122 15.84 -7.52 -0.64
CA GLY A 122 14.71 -7.72 -1.54
C GLY A 122 14.20 -6.44 -2.17
N LEU A 123 14.12 -5.33 -1.42
CA LEU A 123 13.74 -4.03 -1.98
C LEU A 123 14.70 -3.57 -3.08
N VAL A 124 16.01 -3.69 -2.87
CA VAL A 124 17.01 -3.31 -3.87
C VAL A 124 16.96 -4.26 -5.07
N ILE A 125 17.03 -5.57 -4.83
CA ILE A 125 17.07 -6.59 -5.89
C ILE A 125 15.82 -6.48 -6.78
N PHE A 126 14.64 -6.45 -6.18
CA PHE A 126 13.41 -6.37 -6.96
C PHE A 126 13.20 -5.02 -7.63
N ALA A 127 13.67 -3.91 -7.03
CA ALA A 127 13.67 -2.64 -7.71
C ALA A 127 14.56 -2.63 -8.96
N LEU A 128 15.73 -3.27 -8.90
CA LEU A 128 16.58 -3.46 -10.07
C LEU A 128 15.92 -4.33 -11.13
N LEU A 129 15.26 -5.42 -10.73
CA LEU A 129 14.58 -6.33 -11.65
C LEU A 129 13.34 -5.72 -12.29
N PHE A 130 12.62 -4.83 -11.60
CA PHE A 130 11.43 -4.22 -12.21
C PHE A 130 11.72 -2.87 -12.90
N SER A 131 12.81 -2.19 -12.60
CA SER A 131 13.15 -0.90 -13.17
C SER A 131 14.38 -0.98 -14.09
N ALA A 132 15.58 -1.18 -13.54
CA ALA A 132 16.81 -1.05 -14.31
C ALA A 132 16.95 -2.10 -15.43
N ALA A 133 16.77 -3.37 -15.13
CA ALA A 133 16.96 -4.44 -16.11
C ALA A 133 15.94 -4.40 -17.26
N PRO A 134 14.63 -4.21 -17.04
CA PRO A 134 13.67 -4.04 -18.12
C PRO A 134 13.94 -2.79 -18.97
N ASN A 135 14.38 -1.70 -18.35
CA ASN A 135 14.68 -0.47 -19.09
C ASN A 135 15.94 -0.57 -19.95
N LEU A 136 16.93 -1.39 -19.55
CA LEU A 136 18.06 -1.75 -20.42
C LEU A 136 17.59 -2.60 -21.60
N LEU A 137 16.71 -3.59 -21.38
CA LEU A 137 16.14 -4.38 -22.49
C LEU A 137 15.34 -3.52 -23.46
N PHE A 138 14.74 -2.44 -23.00
CA PHE A 138 14.00 -1.51 -23.85
C PHE A 138 14.87 -0.84 -24.92
N ALA A 139 16.18 -0.70 -24.69
CA ALA A 139 17.12 -0.13 -25.65
C ALA A 139 17.28 -1.00 -26.93
N VAL A 140 16.90 -2.26 -26.88
CA VAL A 140 16.90 -3.16 -28.06
C VAL A 140 15.83 -2.71 -29.04
N ASP A 141 16.19 -2.63 -30.35
CA ASP A 141 15.27 -2.20 -31.39
C ASP A 141 14.41 -3.36 -31.93
N ASP A 142 13.65 -3.95 -31.02
CA ASP A 142 12.67 -5.00 -31.34
C ASP A 142 11.41 -4.79 -30.51
N VAL A 143 10.26 -4.76 -31.16
CA VAL A 143 8.96 -4.54 -30.53
C VAL A 143 8.66 -5.62 -29.50
N THR A 144 8.98 -6.88 -29.80
CA THR A 144 8.73 -8.03 -28.92
C THR A 144 9.55 -7.89 -27.65
N VAL A 145 10.85 -7.56 -27.79
CA VAL A 145 11.74 -7.35 -26.64
C VAL A 145 11.23 -6.21 -25.76
N ARG A 146 10.74 -5.11 -26.34
CA ARG A 146 10.15 -3.98 -25.59
C ARG A 146 8.88 -4.38 -24.84
N VAL A 147 7.99 -5.12 -25.49
CA VAL A 147 6.78 -5.64 -24.86
C VAL A 147 7.12 -6.59 -23.71
N VAL A 148 8.06 -7.53 -23.94
CA VAL A 148 8.56 -8.45 -22.91
C VAL A 148 9.23 -7.69 -21.75
N SER A 149 10.00 -6.64 -22.05
CA SER A 149 10.61 -5.81 -21.01
C SER A 149 9.55 -5.18 -20.08
N ARG A 150 8.45 -4.68 -20.64
CA ARG A 150 7.33 -4.12 -19.85
C ARG A 150 6.59 -5.19 -19.06
N PHE A 151 6.42 -6.38 -19.62
CA PHE A 151 5.87 -7.53 -18.89
C PHE A 151 6.74 -7.88 -17.68
N LEU A 152 8.04 -8.10 -17.89
CA LEU A 152 8.97 -8.45 -16.80
C LEU A 152 9.04 -7.38 -15.71
N GLY A 153 9.15 -6.11 -16.13
CA GLY A 153 9.14 -5.00 -15.19
C GLY A 153 7.90 -5.00 -14.30
N SER A 154 6.73 -5.18 -14.88
CA SER A 154 5.47 -5.17 -14.13
C SER A 154 5.27 -6.41 -13.27
N PHE A 155 5.75 -7.56 -13.71
CA PHE A 155 5.76 -8.78 -12.91
C PHE A 155 6.58 -8.61 -11.62
N PHE A 156 7.81 -8.12 -11.73
CA PHE A 156 8.67 -7.87 -10.56
C PHE A 156 8.22 -6.66 -9.72
N PHE A 157 7.51 -5.70 -10.31
CA PHE A 157 6.84 -4.65 -9.54
C PHE A 157 5.89 -5.21 -8.49
N SER A 158 5.08 -6.22 -8.85
CA SER A 158 4.16 -6.88 -7.91
C SER A 158 4.90 -7.49 -6.70
N TRP A 159 6.08 -8.07 -6.93
CA TRP A 159 6.92 -8.61 -5.86
C TRP A 159 7.51 -7.51 -4.99
N THR A 160 8.06 -6.45 -5.61
CA THR A 160 8.59 -5.28 -4.90
C THR A 160 7.54 -4.66 -4.00
N PHE A 161 6.33 -4.53 -4.52
CA PHE A 161 5.19 -4.00 -3.79
C PHE A 161 4.84 -4.86 -2.57
N CYS A 162 4.80 -6.18 -2.70
CA CYS A 162 4.55 -7.09 -1.58
C CYS A 162 5.65 -7.04 -0.52
N VAL A 163 6.92 -6.95 -0.93
CA VAL A 163 8.04 -6.76 0.00
C VAL A 163 7.91 -5.44 0.76
N TYR A 164 7.57 -4.35 0.06
CA TYR A 164 7.36 -3.04 0.66
C TYR A 164 6.21 -3.04 1.67
N ILE A 165 5.06 -3.64 1.32
CA ILE A 165 3.94 -3.83 2.26
C ILE A 165 4.43 -4.52 3.53
N GLY A 166 5.25 -5.57 3.39
CA GLY A 166 5.85 -6.26 4.52
C GLY A 166 6.70 -5.36 5.44
N TYR A 167 7.25 -4.27 4.91
CA TYR A 167 7.96 -3.26 5.70
C TYR A 167 7.05 -2.35 6.47
N ALA A 168 6.00 -1.86 5.84
CA ALA A 168 5.16 -0.80 6.37
C ALA A 168 4.10 -1.32 7.34
N GLN A 169 3.62 -2.56 7.13
CA GLN A 169 2.54 -3.15 7.95
C GLN A 169 2.91 -3.40 9.41
N GLY A 170 1.90 -3.32 10.28
CA GLY A 170 2.03 -3.59 11.70
C GLY A 170 2.72 -2.46 12.47
N ARG A 171 2.89 -1.28 11.88
CA ARG A 171 3.42 -0.08 12.53
C ARG A 171 2.32 0.95 12.70
N ARG A 172 2.33 1.72 13.79
CA ARG A 172 1.45 2.89 13.92
C ARG A 172 1.71 3.92 12.83
N ALA A 173 2.96 4.01 12.38
CA ALA A 173 3.38 4.90 11.31
C ALA A 173 2.86 4.49 9.92
N SER A 174 2.27 3.30 9.74
CA SER A 174 1.78 2.82 8.43
C SER A 174 0.76 3.76 7.79
N ASP A 175 -0.09 4.40 8.59
CA ASP A 175 -1.08 5.38 8.11
C ASP A 175 -0.43 6.63 7.46
N ALA A 176 0.84 6.93 7.76
CA ALA A 176 1.59 8.00 7.11
C ALA A 176 2.48 7.47 5.98
N LEU A 177 3.09 6.29 6.20
CA LEU A 177 4.01 5.67 5.25
C LEU A 177 3.32 5.25 3.95
N MET A 178 2.13 4.64 4.07
CA MET A 178 1.42 4.14 2.91
C MET A 178 0.90 5.26 2.00
N PRO A 179 0.22 6.31 2.51
CA PRO A 179 -0.18 7.44 1.68
C PRO A 179 1.01 8.16 1.04
N ALA A 180 2.11 8.38 1.77
CA ALA A 180 3.30 9.03 1.23
C ALA A 180 3.92 8.22 0.08
N ALA A 181 4.09 6.92 0.26
CA ALA A 181 4.57 6.03 -0.80
C ALA A 181 3.63 6.02 -2.00
N THR A 182 2.32 5.92 -1.74
CA THR A 182 1.29 5.94 -2.78
C THR A 182 1.30 7.24 -3.58
N ALA A 183 1.38 8.39 -2.90
CA ALA A 183 1.49 9.68 -3.56
C ALA A 183 2.67 9.71 -4.54
N CYS A 184 3.83 9.29 -4.06
CA CYS A 184 5.04 9.22 -4.89
C CYS A 184 4.92 8.23 -6.05
N MET A 185 4.26 7.09 -5.83
CA MET A 185 3.96 6.13 -6.90
C MET A 185 3.05 6.73 -7.98
N LEU A 186 2.06 7.52 -7.58
CA LEU A 186 1.06 8.06 -8.49
C LEU A 186 1.59 9.26 -9.27
N VAL A 187 2.30 10.18 -8.62
CA VAL A 187 2.89 11.35 -9.29
C VAL A 187 4.11 11.00 -10.15
N SER A 188 4.68 9.79 -10.02
CA SER A 188 5.83 9.37 -10.85
C SER A 188 5.54 9.43 -12.34
N SER A 189 4.29 9.16 -12.78
CA SER A 189 3.93 9.23 -14.20
C SER A 189 3.97 10.65 -14.73
N SER A 190 3.44 11.61 -13.97
CA SER A 190 3.45 13.02 -14.34
C SER A 190 4.85 13.63 -14.27
N LEU A 191 5.62 13.31 -13.24
CA LEU A 191 7.00 13.70 -13.12
C LEU A 191 7.86 13.15 -14.26
N SER A 192 7.60 11.90 -14.67
CA SER A 192 8.31 11.30 -15.82
C SER A 192 8.08 12.07 -17.11
N ARG A 193 6.83 12.48 -17.37
CA ARG A 193 6.49 13.30 -18.54
C ARG A 193 7.10 14.70 -18.47
N ALA A 194 7.15 15.29 -17.28
CA ALA A 194 7.77 16.60 -17.09
C ALA A 194 9.31 16.56 -17.27
N ILE A 195 9.96 15.47 -16.87
CA ILE A 195 11.42 15.32 -16.92
C ILE A 195 11.91 14.81 -18.29
N ALA A 196 11.10 14.01 -19.00
CA ALA A 196 11.52 13.35 -20.24
C ALA A 196 12.11 14.31 -21.30
N PRO A 197 11.49 15.48 -21.60
CA PRO A 197 12.06 16.43 -22.56
C PRO A 197 13.46 16.91 -22.12
N ALA A 198 13.61 17.27 -20.85
CA ALA A 198 14.90 17.75 -20.33
C ALA A 198 16.01 16.69 -20.42
N VAL A 199 15.69 15.41 -20.16
CA VAL A 199 16.65 14.31 -20.32
C VAL A 199 17.01 14.11 -21.79
N LYS A 200 16.02 14.20 -22.69
CA LYS A 200 16.27 14.11 -24.14
C LYS A 200 17.20 15.22 -24.61
N ASP A 201 16.87 16.47 -24.29
CA ASP A 201 17.53 17.65 -24.81
C ASP A 201 18.94 17.89 -24.22
N HIS A 202 19.19 17.48 -22.98
CA HIS A 202 20.45 17.76 -22.27
C HIS A 202 21.39 16.56 -22.12
N LEU A 203 20.87 15.34 -22.12
CA LEU A 203 21.69 14.14 -21.87
C LEU A 203 21.76 13.19 -23.05
N LEU A 204 20.84 13.31 -24.02
CA LEU A 204 20.75 12.39 -25.15
C LEU A 204 20.74 13.12 -26.50
N ASP A 205 21.04 14.42 -26.52
CA ASP A 205 21.09 15.22 -27.75
C ASP A 205 22.07 14.63 -28.77
N ASP A 206 23.25 14.20 -28.31
CA ASP A 206 24.29 13.58 -29.16
C ASP A 206 23.86 12.21 -29.75
N VAL A 207 22.81 11.58 -29.22
CA VAL A 207 22.35 10.26 -29.67
C VAL A 207 21.33 10.36 -30.82
N GLY A 208 20.82 11.56 -31.09
CA GLY A 208 19.91 11.86 -32.18
C GLY A 208 18.62 11.03 -32.11
N ASP A 209 18.18 10.45 -33.25
CA ASP A 209 16.94 9.69 -33.37
C ASP A 209 16.86 8.44 -32.49
N GLN A 210 17.95 8.02 -31.88
CA GLN A 210 17.96 6.88 -30.95
C GLN A 210 17.76 7.27 -29.49
N ALA A 211 17.66 8.56 -29.17
CA ALA A 211 17.52 9.08 -27.81
C ALA A 211 16.35 8.39 -27.06
N TYR A 212 15.23 8.16 -27.75
CA TYR A 212 14.06 7.49 -27.16
C TYR A 212 14.35 6.06 -26.68
N ARG A 213 15.28 5.33 -27.32
CA ARG A 213 15.63 3.95 -26.92
C ARG A 213 16.41 3.94 -25.61
N TRP A 214 17.34 4.87 -25.46
CA TRP A 214 18.26 4.94 -24.34
C TRP A 214 17.69 5.69 -23.13
N MET A 215 16.66 6.53 -23.32
CA MET A 215 16.10 7.34 -22.27
C MET A 215 15.65 6.53 -21.03
N PRO A 216 14.92 5.40 -21.11
CA PRO A 216 14.56 4.64 -19.93
C PRO A 216 15.77 4.08 -19.17
N ALA A 217 16.81 3.66 -19.90
CA ALA A 217 18.06 3.18 -19.31
C ALA A 217 18.83 4.31 -18.62
N THR A 218 18.95 5.48 -19.28
CA THR A 218 19.62 6.68 -18.74
C THR A 218 18.91 7.16 -17.47
N VAL A 219 17.58 7.29 -17.50
CA VAL A 219 16.82 7.69 -16.31
C VAL A 219 16.93 6.65 -15.20
N SER A 220 17.01 5.34 -15.54
CA SER A 220 17.27 4.29 -14.54
C SER A 220 18.63 4.43 -13.88
N ALA A 221 19.66 4.75 -14.65
CA ALA A 221 21.00 4.97 -14.12
C ALA A 221 21.05 6.18 -13.18
N LEU A 222 20.39 7.29 -13.56
CA LEU A 222 20.27 8.49 -12.71
C LEU A 222 19.46 8.24 -11.44
N ALA A 223 18.44 7.38 -11.51
CA ALA A 223 17.59 7.05 -10.38
C ALA A 223 18.22 6.01 -9.41
N LEU A 224 19.27 5.30 -9.84
CA LEU A 224 19.88 4.23 -9.04
C LEU A 224 20.50 4.72 -7.72
N PRO A 225 21.28 5.81 -7.65
CA PRO A 225 21.81 6.32 -6.38
C PRO A 225 20.72 6.68 -5.38
N PRO A 226 19.70 7.51 -5.69
CA PRO A 226 18.62 7.81 -4.74
C PRO A 226 17.81 6.57 -4.36
N LEU A 227 17.65 5.59 -5.25
CA LEU A 227 16.99 4.32 -4.96
C LEU A 227 17.74 3.53 -3.88
N VAL A 228 19.07 3.40 -4.01
CA VAL A 228 19.91 2.69 -3.04
C VAL A 228 19.92 3.41 -1.69
N VAL A 229 20.04 4.74 -1.69
CA VAL A 229 19.97 5.55 -0.47
C VAL A 229 18.63 5.38 0.25
N ALA A 230 17.52 5.43 -0.49
CA ALA A 230 16.20 5.25 0.07
C ALA A 230 15.99 3.83 0.62
N ALA A 231 16.45 2.81 -0.09
CA ALA A 231 16.38 1.41 0.38
C ALA A 231 17.23 1.20 1.62
N ALA A 232 18.43 1.79 1.70
CA ALA A 232 19.29 1.76 2.89
C ALA A 232 18.63 2.47 4.07
N ALA A 233 18.02 3.64 3.85
CA ALA A 233 17.29 4.38 4.87
C ALA A 233 16.09 3.55 5.41
N LEU A 234 15.36 2.86 4.53
CA LEU A 234 14.30 1.94 4.95
C LEU A 234 14.87 0.75 5.73
N ALA A 235 16.00 0.20 5.32
CA ALA A 235 16.66 -0.91 6.02
C ALA A 235 17.11 -0.54 7.45
N MET A 236 17.56 0.69 7.66
CA MET A 236 17.95 1.22 8.97
C MET A 236 16.76 1.54 9.87
N SER A 237 15.54 1.44 9.37
CA SER A 237 14.35 1.76 10.16
C SER A 237 14.19 0.81 11.36
N PRO A 238 13.86 1.33 12.56
CA PRO A 238 13.67 0.52 13.75
C PRO A 238 12.58 -0.54 13.51
N ARG A 239 12.71 -1.67 14.19
CA ARG A 239 11.67 -2.72 14.15
C ARG A 239 10.36 -2.20 14.77
N ALA A 240 9.22 -2.77 14.36
CA ALA A 240 7.94 -2.50 15.00
C ALA A 240 8.02 -2.79 16.50
N THR A 241 7.52 -1.87 17.31
CA THR A 241 7.54 -1.95 18.78
C THR A 241 6.35 -2.79 19.30
N GLU A 242 6.38 -3.18 20.57
CA GLU A 242 5.22 -3.82 21.21
C GLU A 242 4.01 -2.88 21.24
N ALA A 243 4.23 -1.57 21.37
CA ALA A 243 3.18 -0.57 21.29
C ALA A 243 2.55 -0.49 19.89
N ASP A 244 3.34 -0.72 18.83
CA ASP A 244 2.82 -0.85 17.47
C ASP A 244 1.97 -2.13 17.34
N ALA A 245 2.44 -3.24 17.89
CA ALA A 245 1.74 -4.52 17.88
C ALA A 245 0.41 -4.47 18.67
N ALA A 246 0.36 -3.70 19.77
CA ALA A 246 -0.85 -3.49 20.55
C ALA A 246 -1.87 -2.57 19.85
N ALA A 247 -1.39 -1.61 19.03
CA ALA A 247 -2.25 -0.68 18.31
C ALA A 247 -2.75 -1.24 16.97
N ARG A 248 -2.05 -2.22 16.42
CA ARG A 248 -2.36 -2.93 15.18
C ARG A 248 -2.42 -4.42 15.46
N VAL A 249 -3.33 -5.11 14.81
CA VAL A 249 -3.40 -6.56 14.93
C VAL A 249 -2.05 -7.16 14.51
N ARG A 250 -1.38 -7.84 15.46
CA ARG A 250 -0.07 -8.45 15.23
C ARG A 250 -0.20 -9.43 14.06
N ARG A 251 0.72 -9.35 13.11
CA ARG A 251 0.87 -10.37 12.07
C ARG A 251 1.23 -11.71 12.74
N THR A 252 0.26 -12.47 13.11
CA THR A 252 0.45 -13.89 13.38
C THR A 252 0.46 -14.58 12.02
N GLY A 253 1.48 -15.40 11.77
CA GLY A 253 1.51 -16.24 10.57
C GLY A 253 0.32 -17.19 10.57
N GLY A 254 -0.86 -16.65 10.25
CA GLY A 254 -2.08 -17.42 10.09
C GLY A 254 -1.90 -18.48 9.01
N THR A 255 -2.54 -19.60 9.17
CA THR A 255 -2.61 -20.60 8.09
C THR A 255 -3.51 -20.03 6.98
N LEU A 256 -3.24 -20.40 5.74
CA LEU A 256 -4.08 -19.99 4.61
C LEU A 256 -5.57 -20.30 4.86
N THR A 257 -5.85 -21.38 5.57
CA THR A 257 -7.22 -21.79 5.98
C THR A 257 -7.89 -20.77 6.91
N THR A 258 -7.14 -20.19 7.84
CA THR A 258 -7.68 -19.14 8.74
C THR A 258 -7.97 -17.86 7.97
N ASP A 259 -7.05 -17.47 7.07
CA ASP A 259 -7.20 -16.30 6.22
C ASP A 259 -8.42 -16.46 5.27
N LEU A 260 -8.61 -17.65 4.66
CA LEU A 260 -9.77 -17.94 3.80
C LEU A 260 -11.10 -17.94 4.56
N LYS A 261 -11.14 -18.44 5.80
CA LYS A 261 -12.34 -18.33 6.65
C LYS A 261 -12.69 -16.88 6.96
N TRP A 262 -11.68 -16.05 7.22
CA TRP A 262 -11.88 -14.63 7.43
C TRP A 262 -12.41 -13.94 6.16
N LEU A 263 -11.84 -14.25 4.98
CA LEU A 263 -12.33 -13.78 3.69
C LEU A 263 -13.80 -14.15 3.48
N GLY A 264 -14.19 -15.39 3.77
CA GLY A 264 -15.58 -15.86 3.67
C GLY A 264 -16.53 -15.10 4.62
N LYS A 265 -16.08 -14.69 5.81
CA LYS A 265 -16.87 -13.89 6.74
C LYS A 265 -17.02 -12.43 6.30
N HIS A 266 -16.00 -11.85 5.70
CA HIS A 266 -15.94 -10.44 5.34
C HIS A 266 -15.99 -10.20 3.82
N TRP A 267 -16.52 -11.17 3.05
CA TRP A 267 -16.56 -11.11 1.60
C TRP A 267 -17.29 -9.86 1.06
N ALA A 268 -18.38 -9.44 1.73
CA ALA A 268 -19.21 -8.37 1.23
C ALA A 268 -18.51 -6.99 1.20
N PRO A 269 -17.88 -6.49 2.29
CA PRO A 269 -17.09 -5.28 2.19
C PRO A 269 -15.85 -5.45 1.28
N LEU A 270 -15.24 -6.64 1.22
CA LEU A 270 -14.11 -6.90 0.33
C LEU A 270 -14.49 -6.86 -1.14
N LEU A 271 -15.68 -7.35 -1.50
CA LEU A 271 -16.19 -7.25 -2.87
C LEU A 271 -16.29 -5.80 -3.32
N GLY A 272 -16.88 -4.93 -2.50
CA GLY A 272 -16.96 -3.51 -2.81
C GLY A 272 -15.57 -2.87 -2.96
N LEU A 273 -14.63 -3.22 -2.08
CA LEU A 273 -13.24 -2.76 -2.20
C LEU A 273 -12.55 -3.29 -3.46
N ALA A 274 -12.77 -4.54 -3.83
CA ALA A 274 -12.21 -5.13 -5.06
C ALA A 274 -12.78 -4.45 -6.32
N VAL A 275 -14.08 -4.18 -6.35
CA VAL A 275 -14.72 -3.42 -7.45
C VAL A 275 -14.15 -2.01 -7.53
N ASN A 276 -14.03 -1.29 -6.40
CA ASN A 276 -13.40 0.03 -6.37
C ASN A 276 -11.98 0.00 -6.93
N ASN A 277 -11.17 -0.99 -6.51
CA ASN A 277 -9.80 -1.10 -7.02
C ASN A 277 -9.79 -1.42 -8.52
N THR A 278 -10.72 -2.23 -9.01
CA THR A 278 -10.87 -2.52 -10.44
C THR A 278 -11.12 -1.23 -11.25
N VAL A 279 -12.04 -0.41 -10.80
CA VAL A 279 -12.32 0.89 -11.43
C VAL A 279 -11.11 1.81 -11.37
N LEU A 280 -10.46 1.91 -10.22
CA LEU A 280 -9.28 2.76 -10.04
C LEU A 280 -8.12 2.35 -10.96
N GLN A 281 -7.85 1.05 -11.11
CA GLN A 281 -6.80 0.58 -12.00
C GLN A 281 -7.17 0.77 -13.48
N ALA A 282 -8.45 0.62 -13.85
CA ALA A 282 -8.93 0.88 -15.19
C ALA A 282 -8.79 2.37 -15.57
N VAL A 283 -9.28 3.27 -14.71
CA VAL A 283 -9.14 4.73 -14.91
C VAL A 283 -7.68 5.14 -14.97
N ARG A 284 -6.83 4.57 -14.09
CA ARG A 284 -5.38 4.81 -14.13
C ARG A 284 -4.78 4.38 -15.45
N GLY A 285 -5.12 3.20 -15.94
CA GLY A 285 -4.62 2.68 -17.20
C GLY A 285 -4.94 3.61 -18.37
N VAL A 286 -6.18 4.07 -18.45
CA VAL A 286 -6.62 5.05 -19.48
C VAL A 286 -5.89 6.38 -19.30
N ARG A 287 -5.81 6.91 -18.06
CA ARG A 287 -5.12 8.18 -17.78
C ARG A 287 -3.63 8.10 -18.12
N ASP A 288 -2.94 7.03 -17.73
CA ASP A 288 -1.50 6.87 -18.02
C ASP A 288 -1.21 6.77 -19.52
N ILE A 289 -2.15 6.30 -20.34
CA ILE A 289 -1.95 6.14 -21.78
C ILE A 289 -2.37 7.39 -22.55
N PHE A 290 -3.54 7.94 -22.27
CA PHE A 290 -4.18 8.93 -23.10
C PHE A 290 -4.05 10.38 -22.62
N ALA A 291 -3.45 10.63 -21.46
CA ALA A 291 -3.24 11.99 -21.00
C ALA A 291 -2.41 12.82 -22.00
N THR A 292 -1.43 12.20 -22.69
CA THR A 292 -0.65 12.86 -23.74
C THR A 292 -1.49 13.19 -24.98
N ASP A 293 -2.41 12.33 -25.33
CA ASP A 293 -3.28 12.56 -26.48
C ASP A 293 -4.31 13.67 -26.20
N LEU A 294 -4.69 13.86 -24.92
CA LEU A 294 -5.60 14.93 -24.50
C LEU A 294 -4.90 16.29 -24.40
N LEU A 295 -3.73 16.36 -23.80
CA LEU A 295 -3.00 17.63 -23.60
C LEU A 295 -2.21 18.08 -24.83
N GLY A 296 -1.96 17.16 -25.77
CA GLY A 296 -1.07 17.37 -26.91
C GLY A 296 0.40 17.07 -26.59
N ALA A 297 1.14 16.71 -27.63
CA ALA A 297 2.57 16.36 -27.51
C ALA A 297 3.42 17.55 -27.04
N ASP A 298 3.03 18.77 -27.44
CA ASP A 298 3.75 20.02 -27.15
C ASP A 298 3.29 20.68 -25.84
N ALA A 299 2.52 19.96 -25.01
CA ALA A 299 2.04 20.49 -23.74
C ALA A 299 3.21 20.88 -22.84
N PRO A 300 3.23 22.10 -22.27
CA PRO A 300 4.28 22.55 -21.36
C PRO A 300 4.44 21.58 -20.21
N TRP A 301 5.70 21.36 -19.76
CA TRP A 301 6.01 20.41 -18.67
C TRP A 301 5.21 20.65 -17.37
N TRP A 302 4.85 21.89 -17.07
CA TRP A 302 4.09 22.24 -15.88
C TRP A 302 2.63 21.78 -15.94
N HIS A 303 2.03 21.56 -17.13
CA HIS A 303 0.69 20.97 -17.25
C HIS A 303 0.63 19.59 -16.58
N TRP A 304 1.67 18.78 -16.76
CA TRP A 304 1.77 17.46 -16.13
C TRP A 304 1.83 17.55 -14.62
N ILE A 305 2.57 18.53 -14.10
CA ILE A 305 2.68 18.76 -12.64
C ILE A 305 1.33 19.22 -12.08
N VAL A 306 0.67 20.19 -12.72
CA VAL A 306 -0.60 20.75 -12.25
C VAL A 306 -1.73 19.74 -12.34
N ALA A 307 -1.75 18.86 -13.34
CA ALA A 307 -2.79 17.85 -13.51
C ALA A 307 -2.87 16.85 -12.35
N ASP A 308 -1.74 16.50 -11.71
CA ASP A 308 -1.69 15.39 -10.76
C ASP A 308 -1.15 15.77 -9.38
N VAL A 309 -0.08 16.57 -9.31
CA VAL A 309 0.64 16.77 -8.05
C VAL A 309 -0.18 17.48 -6.99
N PRO A 310 -0.88 18.59 -7.26
CA PRO A 310 -1.70 19.27 -6.26
C PRO A 310 -2.84 18.39 -5.74
N ALA A 311 -3.52 17.66 -6.63
CA ALA A 311 -4.61 16.75 -6.27
C ALA A 311 -4.13 15.60 -5.40
N CYS A 312 -2.97 15.03 -5.73
CA CYS A 312 -2.35 13.96 -4.94
C CYS A 312 -1.90 14.43 -3.56
N LEU A 313 -1.22 15.59 -3.47
CA LEU A 313 -0.80 16.18 -2.21
C LEU A 313 -2.01 16.58 -1.34
N GLY A 314 -3.06 17.13 -1.95
CA GLY A 314 -4.32 17.43 -1.28
C GLY A 314 -4.98 16.19 -0.68
N ALA A 315 -5.03 15.09 -1.42
CA ALA A 315 -5.52 13.80 -0.92
C ALA A 315 -4.66 13.29 0.24
N CYS A 316 -3.34 13.35 0.13
CA CYS A 316 -2.44 12.94 1.21
C CYS A 316 -2.62 13.80 2.47
N ALA A 317 -2.76 15.12 2.33
CA ALA A 317 -3.01 16.04 3.44
C ALA A 317 -4.35 15.73 4.13
N LEU A 318 -5.38 15.34 3.35
CA LEU A 318 -6.68 14.95 3.89
C LEU A 318 -6.61 13.62 4.67
N TYR A 319 -5.78 12.66 4.22
CA TYR A 319 -5.62 11.37 4.92
C TYR A 319 -4.59 11.40 6.06
N ALA A 320 -3.68 12.36 6.11
CA ALA A 320 -2.68 12.46 7.18
C ALA A 320 -3.29 12.47 8.60
N PRO A 321 -4.41 13.18 8.89
CA PRO A 321 -5.06 13.17 10.20
C PRO A 321 -5.62 11.79 10.62
N PHE A 322 -5.77 10.83 9.70
CA PHE A 322 -6.26 9.49 10.03
C PHE A 322 -5.33 8.73 10.99
N VAL A 323 -4.05 9.08 11.04
CA VAL A 323 -3.09 8.59 12.03
C VAL A 323 -3.58 8.84 13.46
N PHE A 324 -4.33 9.91 13.69
CA PHE A 324 -4.86 10.28 15.01
C PHE A 324 -6.20 9.60 15.36
N LEU A 325 -6.87 8.99 14.38
CA LEU A 325 -8.13 8.32 14.61
C LEU A 325 -7.91 6.97 15.32
N ARG A 326 -8.38 6.88 16.56
CA ARG A 326 -8.25 5.67 17.39
C ARG A 326 -9.24 4.56 17.01
N GLY A 327 -10.47 4.92 16.61
CA GLY A 327 -11.51 3.99 16.22
C GLY A 327 -11.29 3.45 14.82
N ASN A 328 -10.92 2.17 14.69
CA ASN A 328 -10.62 1.57 13.39
C ASN A 328 -11.87 1.50 12.50
N ARG A 329 -13.04 1.14 13.08
CA ARG A 329 -14.31 1.12 12.36
C ARG A 329 -14.68 2.51 11.85
N ARG A 330 -14.59 3.54 12.70
CA ARG A 330 -14.89 4.94 12.32
C ARG A 330 -13.95 5.42 11.22
N ALA A 331 -12.65 5.13 11.34
CA ALA A 331 -11.68 5.49 10.31
C ALA A 331 -12.00 4.79 8.98
N PHE A 332 -12.31 3.50 9.00
CA PHE A 332 -12.73 2.75 7.83
C PHE A 332 -13.98 3.35 7.18
N MET A 333 -15.02 3.65 7.97
CA MET A 333 -16.26 4.25 7.44
C MET A 333 -15.99 5.63 6.83
N LEU A 334 -15.16 6.48 7.48
CA LEU A 334 -14.84 7.81 6.98
C LEU A 334 -14.07 7.75 5.65
N VAL A 335 -13.11 6.81 5.49
CA VAL A 335 -12.43 6.60 4.20
C VAL A 335 -13.42 6.27 3.09
N ASN A 336 -14.41 5.42 3.36
CA ASN A 336 -15.43 5.06 2.37
C ASN A 336 -16.37 6.24 2.05
N VAL A 337 -16.70 7.11 3.02
CA VAL A 337 -17.44 8.34 2.77
C VAL A 337 -16.66 9.29 1.86
N LEU A 338 -15.35 9.45 2.10
CA LEU A 338 -14.49 10.22 1.19
C LEU A 338 -14.42 9.58 -0.20
N GLY A 339 -14.49 8.25 -0.28
CA GLY A 339 -14.62 7.52 -1.53
C GLY A 339 -15.89 7.83 -2.30
N LEU A 340 -17.03 8.05 -1.61
CA LEU A 340 -18.27 8.54 -2.27
C LEU A 340 -18.07 9.94 -2.87
N VAL A 341 -17.40 10.84 -2.13
CA VAL A 341 -17.07 12.18 -2.66
C VAL A 341 -16.16 12.06 -3.88
N ALA A 342 -15.19 11.17 -3.85
CA ALA A 342 -14.29 10.90 -4.97
C ALA A 342 -15.06 10.42 -6.22
N GLY A 343 -15.96 9.46 -6.05
CA GLY A 343 -16.81 8.96 -7.13
C GLY A 343 -17.70 10.06 -7.71
N ALA A 344 -18.28 10.91 -6.86
CA ALA A 344 -19.10 12.03 -7.30
C ALA A 344 -18.30 13.05 -8.12
N LEU A 345 -17.07 13.40 -7.70
CA LEU A 345 -16.16 14.26 -8.45
C LEU A 345 -15.83 13.68 -9.83
N MET A 346 -15.61 12.39 -9.93
CA MET A 346 -15.35 11.73 -11.22
C MET A 346 -16.59 11.73 -12.12
N VAL A 347 -17.79 11.51 -11.57
CA VAL A 347 -19.04 11.61 -12.33
C VAL A 347 -19.21 13.05 -12.88
N VAL A 348 -19.01 14.06 -12.03
CA VAL A 348 -19.10 15.45 -12.45
C VAL A 348 -18.09 15.76 -13.54
N ALA A 349 -16.82 15.36 -13.37
CA ALA A 349 -15.79 15.56 -14.40
C ALA A 349 -16.18 14.89 -15.73
N GLY A 350 -16.61 13.61 -15.68
CA GLY A 350 -17.03 12.88 -16.87
C GLY A 350 -18.20 13.52 -17.61
N VAL A 351 -19.23 13.99 -16.88
CA VAL A 351 -20.36 14.72 -17.48
C VAL A 351 -19.89 16.01 -18.13
N LEU A 352 -19.10 16.84 -17.41
CA LEU A 352 -18.61 18.11 -17.93
C LEU A 352 -17.68 17.91 -19.15
N GLY A 353 -16.87 16.84 -19.16
CA GLY A 353 -16.07 16.49 -20.33
C GLY A 353 -16.90 16.06 -21.54
N LEU A 354 -17.99 15.31 -21.32
CA LEU A 354 -18.89 14.86 -22.41
C LEU A 354 -19.69 16.00 -23.06
N VAL A 355 -19.94 17.07 -22.34
CA VAL A 355 -20.64 18.27 -22.86
C VAL A 355 -19.66 19.38 -23.24
N ASP A 356 -18.38 19.07 -23.38
CA ASP A 356 -17.31 20.01 -23.75
C ASP A 356 -17.25 21.27 -22.87
N ALA A 357 -17.68 21.16 -21.62
CA ALA A 357 -17.66 22.26 -20.64
C ALA A 357 -16.31 22.46 -19.96
N LEU A 358 -15.38 21.51 -20.12
CA LEU A 358 -14.03 21.56 -19.58
C LEU A 358 -13.00 21.30 -20.67
N ASP A 359 -12.02 22.17 -20.77
CA ASP A 359 -10.78 21.90 -21.54
C ASP A 359 -10.00 20.72 -20.91
N ALA A 360 -9.05 20.18 -21.68
CA ALA A 360 -8.29 18.99 -21.29
C ALA A 360 -7.60 19.12 -19.91
N LEU A 361 -6.94 20.25 -19.63
CA LEU A 361 -6.22 20.44 -18.36
C LEU A 361 -7.19 20.56 -17.15
N PRO A 362 -8.21 21.42 -17.12
CA PRO A 362 -9.24 21.44 -16.08
C PRO A 362 -9.91 20.10 -15.88
N PHE A 363 -10.23 19.38 -16.95
CA PHE A 363 -10.80 18.04 -16.89
C PHE A 363 -9.86 17.05 -16.17
N LEU A 364 -8.58 17.04 -16.52
CA LEU A 364 -7.59 16.20 -15.87
C LEU A 364 -7.40 16.54 -14.38
N VAL A 365 -7.46 17.84 -14.02
CA VAL A 365 -7.37 18.27 -12.61
C VAL A 365 -8.58 17.78 -11.81
N VAL A 366 -9.80 18.00 -12.30
CA VAL A 366 -11.04 17.63 -11.55
C VAL A 366 -11.19 16.10 -11.46
N SER A 367 -11.00 15.39 -12.57
CA SER A 367 -11.01 13.92 -12.60
C SER A 367 -9.89 13.35 -11.76
N GLY A 368 -8.69 13.99 -11.79
CA GLY A 368 -7.54 13.65 -10.97
C GLY A 368 -7.82 13.79 -9.47
N LEU A 369 -8.48 14.87 -9.04
CA LEU A 369 -8.84 15.05 -7.63
C LEU A 369 -9.72 13.90 -7.13
N GLY A 370 -10.75 13.53 -7.88
CA GLY A 370 -11.58 12.37 -7.56
C GLY A 370 -10.77 11.08 -7.53
N TYR A 371 -9.95 10.83 -8.54
CA TYR A 371 -9.10 9.67 -8.62
C TYR A 371 -8.11 9.57 -7.44
N PHE A 372 -7.35 10.63 -7.13
CA PHE A 372 -6.36 10.62 -6.06
C PHE A 372 -7.00 10.49 -4.68
N LEU A 373 -8.16 11.12 -4.46
CA LEU A 373 -8.93 10.99 -3.23
C LEU A 373 -9.34 9.53 -2.98
N ALA A 374 -9.67 8.78 -4.03
CA ALA A 374 -10.05 7.38 -3.91
C ALA A 374 -8.84 6.43 -3.81
N VAL A 375 -7.77 6.67 -4.58
CA VAL A 375 -6.66 5.71 -4.71
C VAL A 375 -5.65 5.79 -3.57
N VAL A 376 -5.43 6.98 -2.99
CA VAL A 376 -4.45 7.19 -1.91
C VAL A 376 -4.69 6.26 -0.70
N PRO A 377 -5.92 6.05 -0.19
CA PRO A 377 -6.14 5.11 0.89
C PRO A 377 -6.07 3.64 0.48
N PHE A 378 -6.11 3.33 -0.82
CA PHE A 378 -6.11 1.97 -1.34
C PHE A 378 -4.72 1.44 -1.66
N ALA A 379 -3.89 2.25 -2.28
CA ALA A 379 -2.63 1.78 -2.79
C ALA A 379 -1.64 1.49 -1.65
N GLY A 380 -0.77 0.54 -1.86
CA GLY A 380 0.23 0.16 -0.88
C GLY A 380 -0.25 -0.80 0.23
N GLY A 381 -1.41 -1.42 0.08
CA GLY A 381 -2.02 -2.20 1.17
C GLY A 381 -2.71 -1.31 2.20
N GLY A 382 -2.97 -0.14 1.81
CA GLY A 382 -3.49 1.13 2.28
C GLY A 382 -4.19 1.17 3.63
N VAL A 383 -4.39 2.38 4.07
CA VAL A 383 -5.15 2.70 5.29
C VAL A 383 -6.48 1.93 5.35
N ILE A 384 -7.16 1.75 4.19
CA ILE A 384 -8.48 1.12 4.15
C ILE A 384 -8.42 -0.38 4.52
N ILE A 385 -7.45 -1.14 4.02
CA ILE A 385 -7.32 -2.57 4.30
C ILE A 385 -6.83 -2.80 5.73
N GLU A 386 -5.83 -2.05 6.19
CA GLU A 386 -5.35 -2.15 7.57
C GLU A 386 -6.44 -1.80 8.60
N ARG A 387 -7.25 -0.78 8.31
CA ARG A 387 -8.36 -0.39 9.18
C ARG A 387 -9.49 -1.41 9.17
N LEU A 388 -9.77 -2.04 8.03
CA LEU A 388 -10.72 -3.14 7.95
C LEU A 388 -10.27 -4.34 8.80
N VAL A 389 -9.02 -4.75 8.67
CA VAL A 389 -8.43 -5.84 9.49
C VAL A 389 -8.48 -5.51 10.97
N ALA A 390 -8.04 -4.30 11.34
CA ALA A 390 -8.05 -3.87 12.73
C ALA A 390 -9.47 -3.74 13.31
N ALA A 391 -10.45 -3.33 12.51
CA ALA A 391 -11.85 -3.26 12.92
C ALA A 391 -12.51 -4.64 13.06
N SER A 392 -12.02 -5.65 12.32
CA SER A 392 -12.52 -7.03 12.47
C SER A 392 -12.04 -7.72 13.75
N GLY A 393 -11.01 -7.19 14.40
CA GLY A 393 -10.41 -7.75 15.62
C GLY A 393 -9.70 -9.10 15.43
N THR A 394 -9.63 -9.61 14.20
CA THR A 394 -9.04 -10.92 13.90
C THR A 394 -7.74 -10.75 13.12
N PRO A 395 -6.63 -11.37 13.54
CA PRO A 395 -5.38 -11.30 12.82
C PRO A 395 -5.48 -12.03 11.48
N VAL A 396 -5.21 -11.28 10.40
CA VAL A 396 -5.22 -11.79 9.03
C VAL A 396 -4.00 -11.23 8.28
N ASP A 397 -3.51 -11.93 7.29
CA ASP A 397 -2.41 -11.45 6.46
C ASP A 397 -2.89 -10.36 5.50
N ALA A 398 -2.57 -9.10 5.82
CA ALA A 398 -2.95 -7.96 5.00
C ALA A 398 -2.31 -8.00 3.58
N MET A 399 -1.18 -8.71 3.39
CA MET A 399 -0.64 -8.95 2.06
C MET A 399 -1.61 -9.79 1.21
N LEU A 400 -2.19 -10.86 1.79
CA LEU A 400 -3.20 -11.66 1.10
C LEU A 400 -4.41 -10.80 0.71
N LEU A 401 -4.91 -9.98 1.64
CA LEU A 401 -6.05 -9.10 1.36
C LEU A 401 -5.75 -8.09 0.27
N ASN A 402 -4.56 -7.51 0.29
CA ASN A 402 -4.14 -6.61 -0.77
C ASN A 402 -4.11 -7.34 -2.12
N VAL A 403 -3.54 -8.53 -2.19
CA VAL A 403 -3.50 -9.32 -3.44
C VAL A 403 -4.92 -9.65 -3.90
N VAL A 404 -5.83 -10.04 -3.00
CA VAL A 404 -7.25 -10.32 -3.33
C VAL A 404 -7.94 -9.08 -3.94
N CYS A 405 -7.60 -7.88 -3.50
CA CYS A 405 -8.12 -6.65 -4.10
C CYS A 405 -7.39 -6.26 -5.38
N GLN A 406 -6.09 -6.51 -5.50
CA GLN A 406 -5.29 -6.10 -6.67
C GLN A 406 -5.50 -7.01 -7.89
N LEU A 407 -5.70 -8.30 -7.70
CA LEU A 407 -5.94 -9.26 -8.79
C LEU A 407 -7.11 -8.83 -9.70
N PRO A 408 -8.35 -8.64 -9.20
CA PRO A 408 -9.45 -8.16 -10.04
C PRO A 408 -9.19 -6.76 -10.58
N GLY A 409 -8.48 -5.90 -9.83
CA GLY A 409 -8.12 -4.56 -10.25
C GLY A 409 -7.36 -4.53 -11.57
N TYR A 410 -6.25 -5.22 -11.64
CA TYR A 410 -5.44 -5.26 -12.86
C TYR A 410 -6.07 -6.09 -13.99
N THR A 411 -6.86 -7.12 -13.65
CA THR A 411 -7.64 -7.87 -14.66
C THR A 411 -8.70 -6.98 -15.31
N GLY A 412 -9.39 -6.15 -14.53
CA GLY A 412 -10.33 -5.17 -15.05
C GLY A 412 -9.67 -4.09 -15.89
N ALA A 413 -8.52 -3.58 -15.46
CA ALA A 413 -7.72 -2.64 -16.25
C ALA A 413 -7.32 -3.24 -17.60
N LEU A 414 -6.88 -4.51 -17.62
CA LEU A 414 -6.60 -5.24 -18.86
C LEU A 414 -7.82 -5.29 -19.78
N GLY A 415 -9.01 -5.62 -19.25
CA GLY A 415 -10.25 -5.64 -20.00
C GLY A 415 -10.57 -4.29 -20.66
N VAL A 416 -10.44 -3.20 -19.92
CA VAL A 416 -10.66 -1.83 -20.46
C VAL A 416 -9.64 -1.50 -21.55
N LEU A 417 -8.35 -1.84 -21.35
CA LEU A 417 -7.30 -1.58 -22.33
C LEU A 417 -7.49 -2.38 -23.63
N LEU A 418 -8.07 -3.56 -23.57
CA LEU A 418 -8.38 -4.35 -24.77
C LEU A 418 -9.52 -3.75 -25.61
N LEU A 419 -10.35 -2.87 -25.05
CA LEU A 419 -11.42 -2.17 -25.75
C LEU A 419 -10.94 -0.90 -26.46
N VAL A 420 -9.74 -0.40 -26.17
CA VAL A 420 -9.18 0.83 -26.75
C VAL A 420 -9.20 0.87 -28.29
N PRO A 421 -8.82 -0.19 -29.02
CA PRO A 421 -8.82 -0.16 -30.49
C PRO A 421 -10.19 0.08 -31.12
N ALA A 422 -11.26 -0.17 -30.38
CA ALA A 422 -12.64 0.07 -30.83
C ALA A 422 -13.06 1.55 -30.70
N ALA A 423 -12.28 2.37 -29.99
CA ALA A 423 -12.59 3.77 -29.76
C ALA A 423 -12.13 4.63 -30.96
N SER A 424 -13.08 5.25 -31.64
CA SER A 424 -12.81 6.20 -32.73
C SER A 424 -12.39 7.57 -32.22
N ASP A 425 -12.73 7.91 -30.99
CA ASP A 425 -12.44 9.17 -30.31
C ASP A 425 -11.89 8.91 -28.91
N VAL A 426 -10.61 9.23 -28.72
CA VAL A 426 -9.88 9.03 -27.47
C VAL A 426 -10.41 9.94 -26.37
N GLY A 427 -10.81 11.18 -26.68
CA GLY A 427 -11.35 12.13 -25.72
C GLY A 427 -12.69 11.64 -25.17
N ALA A 428 -13.61 11.27 -26.05
CA ALA A 428 -14.91 10.71 -25.67
C ALA A 428 -14.73 9.41 -24.86
N TYR A 429 -13.82 8.52 -25.28
CA TYR A 429 -13.52 7.29 -24.54
C TYR A 429 -13.04 7.57 -23.11
N PHE A 430 -12.17 8.56 -22.93
CA PHE A 430 -11.66 8.94 -21.61
C PHE A 430 -12.78 9.53 -20.75
N ASN A 431 -13.64 10.40 -21.31
CA ASN A 431 -14.77 11.02 -20.62
C ASN A 431 -15.78 9.95 -20.16
N TRP A 432 -16.14 9.01 -21.03
CA TRP A 432 -17.02 7.88 -20.71
C TRP A 432 -16.42 6.96 -19.66
N THR A 433 -15.13 6.66 -19.74
CA THR A 433 -14.44 5.84 -18.74
C THR A 433 -14.44 6.52 -17.38
N THR A 434 -14.26 7.84 -17.34
CA THR A 434 -14.29 8.63 -16.10
C THR A 434 -15.70 8.68 -15.51
N LEU A 435 -16.72 8.89 -16.32
CA LEU A 435 -18.12 8.90 -15.89
C LEU A 435 -18.57 7.54 -15.35
N ALA A 436 -18.38 6.49 -16.16
CA ALA A 436 -18.76 5.13 -15.78
C ALA A 436 -17.98 4.64 -14.55
N GLY A 437 -16.68 4.96 -14.51
CA GLY A 437 -15.82 4.68 -13.36
C GLY A 437 -16.31 5.36 -12.10
N GLY A 438 -16.63 6.66 -12.17
CA GLY A 438 -17.18 7.42 -11.04
C GLY A 438 -18.49 6.83 -10.53
N GLY A 439 -19.40 6.46 -11.43
CA GLY A 439 -20.68 5.81 -11.08
C GLY A 439 -20.49 4.45 -10.41
N ALA A 440 -19.61 3.61 -10.96
CA ALA A 440 -19.27 2.32 -10.36
C ALA A 440 -18.62 2.46 -8.98
N MET A 441 -17.75 3.46 -8.79
CA MET A 441 -17.15 3.78 -7.49
C MET A 441 -18.21 4.18 -6.46
N LEU A 442 -19.14 5.06 -6.82
CA LEU A 442 -20.26 5.46 -5.95
C LEU A 442 -21.03 4.23 -5.45
N ALA A 443 -21.41 3.34 -6.36
CA ALA A 443 -22.13 2.11 -6.03
C ALA A 443 -21.29 1.20 -5.11
N ALA A 444 -20.01 1.00 -5.43
CA ALA A 444 -19.12 0.12 -4.67
C ALA A 444 -18.78 0.66 -3.28
N TYR A 445 -18.58 1.97 -3.12
CA TYR A 445 -18.36 2.58 -1.79
C TYR A 445 -19.63 2.57 -0.95
N ALA A 446 -20.82 2.82 -1.54
CA ALA A 446 -22.10 2.70 -0.85
C ALA A 446 -22.34 1.25 -0.37
N TRP A 447 -22.06 0.26 -1.24
CA TRP A 447 -22.10 -1.15 -0.88
C TRP A 447 -21.14 -1.48 0.27
N THR A 448 -19.88 -1.03 0.17
CA THR A 448 -18.86 -1.27 1.20
C THR A 448 -19.27 -0.70 2.55
N LEU A 449 -19.84 0.51 2.57
CA LEU A 449 -20.36 1.15 3.78
C LEU A 449 -21.49 0.35 4.41
N GLY A 450 -22.49 -0.05 3.61
CA GLY A 450 -23.62 -0.85 4.06
C GLY A 450 -23.17 -2.22 4.61
N ALA A 451 -22.31 -2.92 3.86
CA ALA A 451 -21.78 -4.21 4.28
C ALA A 451 -20.92 -4.12 5.55
N ALA A 452 -20.08 -3.11 5.66
CA ALA A 452 -19.23 -2.89 6.83
C ALA A 452 -20.06 -2.51 8.07
N TRP A 453 -21.14 -1.76 7.88
CA TRP A 453 -22.06 -1.42 8.97
C TRP A 453 -22.64 -2.67 9.65
N VAL A 454 -22.94 -3.68 8.84
CA VAL A 454 -23.53 -4.95 9.31
C VAL A 454 -22.48 -5.89 9.92
N VAL A 455 -21.31 -5.98 9.28
CA VAL A 455 -20.31 -7.02 9.60
C VAL A 455 -19.34 -6.60 10.69
N LEU A 456 -19.01 -5.31 10.77
CA LEU A 456 -18.02 -4.81 11.74
C LEU A 456 -18.70 -4.44 13.05
N ALA A 457 -18.19 -5.01 14.15
CA ALA A 457 -18.63 -4.64 15.49
C ALA A 457 -18.37 -3.14 15.77
N PRO A 458 -19.19 -2.49 16.62
CA PRO A 458 -18.89 -1.14 17.09
C PRO A 458 -17.52 -1.06 17.75
N ASP A 459 -16.85 0.11 17.59
CA ASP A 459 -15.59 0.35 18.32
C ASP A 459 -15.86 0.24 19.83
N ARG A 460 -15.11 -0.62 20.52
CA ARG A 460 -15.17 -0.73 21.98
C ARG A 460 -14.81 0.61 22.62
N ARG A 461 -15.53 0.97 23.67
CA ARG A 461 -15.22 2.20 24.42
C ARG A 461 -13.89 2.02 25.14
N PRO A 462 -13.00 3.05 25.17
CA PRO A 462 -11.79 2.99 25.98
C PRO A 462 -12.19 2.83 27.46
N GLY A 463 -11.88 1.69 28.05
CA GLY A 463 -12.23 1.35 29.44
C GLY A 463 -13.03 0.07 29.62
N GLU A 464 -13.72 -0.43 28.59
CA GLU A 464 -14.47 -1.70 28.68
C GLU A 464 -13.57 -2.94 28.80
N ASP A 465 -12.29 -2.83 28.39
CA ASP A 465 -11.33 -3.95 28.48
C ASP A 465 -10.82 -4.20 29.91
N ILE A 466 -11.01 -3.25 30.83
CA ILE A 466 -10.54 -3.40 32.21
C ILE A 466 -11.55 -4.19 33.05
N GLU A 467 -12.86 -4.09 32.75
CA GLU A 467 -13.88 -4.80 33.49
C GLU A 467 -14.04 -6.26 33.06
N SER A 468 -13.82 -6.57 31.76
CA SER A 468 -13.94 -7.96 31.26
C SER A 468 -12.75 -8.84 31.61
N SER A 469 -11.58 -8.29 31.90
CA SER A 469 -10.41 -9.05 32.36
C SER A 469 -10.41 -9.35 33.85
N THR A 470 -11.30 -8.68 34.62
CA THR A 470 -11.41 -8.91 36.08
C THR A 470 -12.41 -10.05 36.40
N GLU A 471 -13.23 -10.47 35.44
CA GLU A 471 -14.16 -11.59 35.56
C GLU A 471 -13.59 -12.96 35.12
N MET A 472 -12.31 -13.05 34.75
CA MET A 472 -11.66 -14.35 34.70
C MET A 472 -11.47 -14.83 36.16
N THR A 473 -12.48 -15.48 36.67
CA THR A 473 -12.48 -16.29 37.89
C THR A 473 -11.17 -17.07 37.94
N PRO A 474 -10.40 -17.01 39.03
CA PRO A 474 -9.22 -17.82 39.16
C PRO A 474 -9.66 -19.28 39.06
N THR A 475 -9.34 -19.91 37.96
CA THR A 475 -9.54 -21.34 37.78
C THR A 475 -8.73 -22.02 38.86
N GLN A 476 -9.48 -22.55 39.80
CA GLN A 476 -9.19 -23.51 40.85
C GLN A 476 -7.88 -24.25 40.64
N ASP A 477 -7.05 -24.19 41.66
CA ASP A 477 -5.82 -24.95 41.89
C ASP A 477 -5.82 -26.32 41.21
N ARG A 478 -4.98 -26.46 40.19
CA ARG A 478 -4.50 -27.78 39.84
C ARG A 478 -3.38 -28.13 40.82
N PRO A 479 -3.51 -29.24 41.58
CA PRO A 479 -2.45 -29.67 42.48
C PRO A 479 -1.16 -29.92 41.68
N ALA A 480 -0.08 -29.29 42.12
CA ALA A 480 1.25 -29.51 41.61
C ALA A 480 1.63 -31.00 41.78
N THR A 481 1.57 -31.77 40.72
CA THR A 481 2.21 -33.08 40.65
C THR A 481 3.70 -32.87 40.67
N ALA A 482 4.32 -33.24 41.77
CA ALA A 482 5.76 -33.32 41.97
C ALA A 482 6.38 -34.17 40.84
N ILE A 483 7.11 -33.56 39.96
CA ILE A 483 8.03 -34.30 39.07
C ILE A 483 9.34 -34.44 39.80
N ALA A 484 9.60 -35.69 40.13
CA ALA A 484 10.84 -36.14 40.76
C ALA A 484 12.05 -35.79 39.92
N ASP A 485 12.99 -35.18 40.59
CA ASP A 485 14.34 -34.89 40.19
C ASP A 485 15.07 -36.22 39.88
N THR A 486 15.43 -36.45 38.65
CA THR A 486 16.37 -37.49 38.26
C THR A 486 17.54 -36.84 37.54
N THR A 487 18.47 -36.37 38.34
CA THR A 487 19.87 -36.16 37.99
C THR A 487 20.50 -37.46 37.56
N THR A 488 20.80 -37.61 36.28
CA THR A 488 21.89 -38.47 35.83
C THR A 488 22.57 -37.81 34.63
N ARG A 489 23.76 -37.29 34.93
CA ARG A 489 24.81 -36.99 33.96
C ARG A 489 25.36 -38.30 33.43
N PRO A 490 25.72 -38.41 32.18
CA PRO A 490 27.01 -38.93 31.82
C PRO A 490 27.81 -37.98 30.94
N ASP A 491 29.03 -37.80 31.35
CA ASP A 491 30.17 -37.38 30.53
C ASP A 491 30.27 -38.32 29.31
N ASP A 492 30.46 -37.74 28.13
CA ASP A 492 31.21 -38.42 27.08
C ASP A 492 31.81 -37.38 26.13
N ASP A 493 33.13 -37.37 26.21
CA ASP A 493 34.08 -36.94 25.20
C ASP A 493 33.68 -37.38 23.78
N LEU A 494 33.63 -36.47 22.84
CA LEU A 494 33.93 -36.77 21.44
C LEU A 494 34.59 -35.57 20.74
N THR A 495 35.86 -35.69 20.65
CA THR A 495 36.83 -34.99 19.82
C THR A 495 36.44 -34.94 18.34
N SER A 496 36.68 -33.77 17.78
CA SER A 496 37.19 -33.50 16.43
C SER A 496 36.73 -34.37 15.26
N HIS A 497 36.11 -33.69 14.28
CA HIS A 497 36.49 -33.82 12.86
C HIS A 497 35.87 -32.70 12.04
N ALA A 498 36.66 -31.69 11.70
CA ALA A 498 36.34 -30.73 10.64
C ALA A 498 36.82 -31.31 9.29
N PRO A 499 36.02 -31.28 8.24
CA PRO A 499 36.52 -31.54 6.89
C PRO A 499 37.13 -30.28 6.31
N ARG A 500 38.40 -30.33 5.92
CA ARG A 500 39.14 -29.42 5.08
C ARG A 500 38.54 -29.45 3.66
N ILE A 501 38.22 -28.28 3.12
CA ILE A 501 37.93 -28.10 1.70
C ILE A 501 39.23 -27.80 0.97
N PRO A 502 39.59 -28.52 -0.10
CA PRO A 502 40.77 -28.18 -0.93
C PRO A 502 40.44 -27.03 -1.92
N HIS A 503 41.52 -26.34 -2.33
CA HIS A 503 41.59 -25.16 -3.20
C HIS A 503 40.93 -25.26 -4.55
#